data_e87efc02de0d435f5274b1385c17af92
#
_entry.id   e87efc02de0d435f5274b1385c17af92
#
_cell.length_a   1.000
_cell.length_b   1.000
_cell.length_c   1.000
_cell.angle_alpha   90.00
_cell.angle_beta   90.00
_cell.angle_gamma   90.00
#
_symmetry.space_group_name_H-M   'P 1'
#
loop_
_entity.id
_entity.type
_entity.pdbx_description
1 polymer ?
#
loop_
_entity_poly.entity_id
_entity_poly.type
_entity_poly.pdbx_seq_one_letter_code
_entity_poly.pdbx_strand_id
1 'polypeptide(L)'
;DDVVIEIGITPNRQDCLGVFGIARDLAASGLGKLKTRKNNGQKGSIKSPINIETKDADLCPVFAGRYFKGVKNVKSPDWLQQKLKAVGLRPISALVDITNFVMLDLNRPLHVYDADKIDGKIIVRESKKGESFNALDEKSYDLKEGMCAIADEKKVLGLGGIMGGESSGCNESTKNVLLESALFNPINIAKSGRNLSILSDARYRFERGVDPQSVLIGIDRATELISEICGGEFSEVVIAGEIPEDDRSVDLSVERIQKRLGVSLDDKETISILNSLGIETKQKGDNISCKIPSWRQDILGEADLSEEIVRIKGYDHIPTANVRTSVKVNSAILSNEQKLILKAKHFIAAKGYNELVTWSFSFSENCQFFGDCSKLEIVNPI
;
A
#
# COMPACT_ATOMS: atom_id res chain seq x y z
N ASP A 1 15.08 11.75 21.63
CA ASP A 1 14.34 10.49 21.62
C ASP A 1 12.92 10.79 21.15
N ASP A 2 12.42 10.03 20.18
CA ASP A 2 11.06 10.17 19.66
C ASP A 2 10.28 8.89 19.94
N VAL A 3 8.96 9.00 20.13
CA VAL A 3 8.10 7.84 20.33
C VAL A 3 7.66 7.34 18.97
N VAL A 4 8.04 6.11 18.63
CA VAL A 4 7.64 5.43 17.40
C VAL A 4 6.64 4.33 17.73
N ILE A 5 5.52 4.34 17.04
CA ILE A 5 4.47 3.34 17.18
C ILE A 5 4.46 2.51 15.90
N GLU A 6 4.74 1.21 16.01
CA GLU A 6 4.59 0.27 14.92
C GLU A 6 3.12 -0.16 14.80
N ILE A 7 2.57 -0.04 13.60
CA ILE A 7 1.16 -0.35 13.32
C ILE A 7 1.10 -1.38 12.21
N GLY A 8 0.52 -2.55 12.50
CA GLY A 8 0.21 -3.56 11.50
C GLY A 8 -1.04 -3.17 10.71
N ILE A 9 -0.87 -2.84 9.43
CA ILE A 9 -1.98 -2.50 8.53
C ILE A 9 -2.38 -3.72 7.71
N THR A 10 -3.65 -4.08 7.77
CA THR A 10 -4.20 -5.19 6.98
C THR A 10 -4.19 -4.86 5.47
N PRO A 11 -4.04 -5.85 4.58
CA PRO A 11 -3.91 -5.60 3.13
C PRO A 11 -5.07 -4.85 2.48
N ASN A 12 -6.29 -4.92 3.04
CA ASN A 12 -7.47 -4.19 2.56
C ASN A 12 -7.45 -2.70 2.92
N ARG A 13 -6.69 -2.30 3.96
CA ARG A 13 -6.63 -0.92 4.44
C ARG A 13 -5.41 -0.18 3.90
N GLN A 14 -5.18 -0.28 2.58
CA GLN A 14 -4.08 0.42 1.91
C GLN A 14 -4.10 1.94 2.15
N ASP A 15 -5.27 2.54 2.38
CA ASP A 15 -5.41 3.96 2.70
C ASP A 15 -4.68 4.36 3.99
N CYS A 16 -4.50 3.42 4.93
CA CYS A 16 -3.78 3.61 6.19
C CYS A 16 -2.26 3.38 6.09
N LEU A 17 -1.70 3.11 4.90
CA LEU A 17 -0.25 3.04 4.69
C LEU A 17 0.43 4.42 4.67
N GLY A 18 -0.29 5.47 5.02
CA GLY A 18 0.20 6.82 5.24
C GLY A 18 -0.42 7.44 6.49
N VAL A 19 0.33 8.40 7.08
CA VAL A 19 -0.07 9.07 8.33
C VAL A 19 -1.45 9.73 8.22
N PHE A 20 -1.77 10.29 7.05
CA PHE A 20 -3.06 10.94 6.83
C PHE A 20 -4.26 9.98 6.87
N GLY A 21 -4.10 8.75 6.35
CA GLY A 21 -5.11 7.71 6.44
C GLY A 21 -5.36 7.25 7.89
N ILE A 22 -4.27 7.03 8.65
CA ILE A 22 -4.37 6.71 10.08
C ILE A 22 -5.05 7.85 10.84
N ALA A 23 -4.71 9.12 10.52
CA ALA A 23 -5.34 10.27 11.17
C ALA A 23 -6.85 10.35 10.90
N ARG A 24 -7.31 9.95 9.70
CA ARG A 24 -8.76 9.83 9.40
C ARG A 24 -9.44 8.81 10.30
N ASP A 25 -8.85 7.65 10.47
CA ASP A 25 -9.39 6.58 11.32
C ASP A 25 -9.44 6.98 12.80
N LEU A 26 -8.37 7.59 13.29
CA LEU A 26 -8.32 8.10 14.66
C LEU A 26 -9.37 9.20 14.91
N ALA A 27 -9.58 10.08 13.92
CA ALA A 27 -10.63 11.09 14.02
C ALA A 27 -12.04 10.47 14.01
N ALA A 28 -12.26 9.46 13.17
CA ALA A 28 -13.54 8.74 13.12
C ALA A 28 -13.85 7.99 14.42
N SER A 29 -12.82 7.49 15.11
CA SER A 29 -12.96 6.85 16.43
C SER A 29 -13.10 7.84 17.59
N GLY A 30 -13.12 9.15 17.33
CA GLY A 30 -13.32 10.20 18.35
C GLY A 30 -12.04 10.60 19.11
N LEU A 31 -10.86 10.09 18.72
CA LEU A 31 -9.61 10.40 19.39
C LEU A 31 -9.00 11.77 19.00
N GLY A 32 -9.67 12.50 18.12
CA GLY A 32 -9.21 13.81 17.68
C GLY A 32 -10.05 14.41 16.57
N LYS A 33 -9.55 15.50 15.99
CA LYS A 33 -10.15 16.13 14.80
C LYS A 33 -9.15 16.13 13.66
N LEU A 34 -9.56 15.63 12.50
CA LEU A 34 -8.75 15.68 11.30
C LEU A 34 -8.53 17.15 10.88
N LYS A 35 -7.26 17.52 10.71
CA LYS A 35 -6.92 18.84 10.15
C LYS A 35 -7.14 18.80 8.65
N THR A 36 -8.00 19.66 8.15
CA THR A 36 -8.19 19.82 6.70
C THR A 36 -6.93 20.41 6.08
N ARG A 37 -6.44 19.77 5.03
CA ARG A 37 -5.38 20.34 4.18
C ARG A 37 -6.03 21.12 3.06
N LYS A 38 -5.67 22.37 2.91
CA LYS A 38 -6.06 23.14 1.73
C LYS A 38 -5.14 22.73 0.59
N ASN A 39 -5.70 22.09 -0.42
CA ASN A 39 -4.99 21.88 -1.68
C ASN A 39 -5.28 23.08 -2.57
N ASN A 40 -4.35 24.00 -2.68
CA ASN A 40 -4.57 25.27 -3.38
C ASN A 40 -4.16 25.20 -4.86
N GLY A 41 -3.80 24.02 -5.39
CA GLY A 41 -3.34 23.84 -6.77
C GLY A 41 -2.33 24.92 -7.18
N GLN A 42 -1.06 24.60 -7.26
CA GLN A 42 -0.05 25.62 -7.57
C GLN A 42 0.05 25.81 -9.08
N LYS A 43 -0.09 27.04 -9.55
CA LYS A 43 0.09 27.39 -10.97
C LYS A 43 1.57 27.46 -11.31
N GLY A 44 1.96 26.78 -12.38
CA GLY A 44 3.30 26.85 -12.91
C GLY A 44 3.61 28.21 -13.53
N SER A 45 4.86 28.62 -13.45
CA SER A 45 5.37 29.87 -14.06
C SER A 45 6.04 29.65 -15.41
N ILE A 46 6.38 28.39 -15.74
CA ILE A 46 7.11 28.02 -16.95
C ILE A 46 6.42 26.84 -17.66
N LYS A 47 6.81 26.61 -18.92
CA LYS A 47 6.38 25.40 -19.66
C LYS A 47 7.33 24.25 -19.36
N SER A 48 6.79 23.03 -19.27
CA SER A 48 7.61 21.83 -19.24
C SER A 48 8.28 21.60 -20.58
N PRO A 49 9.61 21.40 -20.62
CA PRO A 49 10.28 20.98 -21.86
C PRO A 49 10.10 19.49 -22.14
N ILE A 50 9.62 18.70 -21.15
CA ILE A 50 9.45 17.27 -21.25
C ILE A 50 7.98 16.95 -21.45
N ASN A 51 7.67 16.24 -22.53
CA ASN A 51 6.37 15.68 -22.82
C ASN A 51 6.26 14.28 -22.19
N ILE A 52 5.04 13.87 -21.90
CA ILE A 52 4.75 12.56 -21.31
C ILE A 52 3.73 11.85 -22.19
N GLU A 53 3.96 10.57 -22.44
CA GLU A 53 3.05 9.71 -23.21
C GLU A 53 2.84 8.40 -22.45
N THR A 54 1.62 7.98 -22.24
CA THR A 54 1.29 6.62 -21.80
C THR A 54 0.73 5.86 -23.01
N LYS A 55 1.33 4.70 -23.32
CA LYS A 55 0.93 3.87 -24.47
C LYS A 55 -0.04 2.77 -24.09
N ASP A 56 -0.17 2.51 -22.80
CA ASP A 56 -1.00 1.44 -22.27
C ASP A 56 -1.73 1.94 -21.01
N ALA A 57 -3.00 2.28 -21.19
CA ALA A 57 -3.86 2.75 -20.10
C ALA A 57 -4.20 1.64 -19.07
N ASP A 58 -4.13 0.35 -19.47
CA ASP A 58 -4.34 -0.76 -18.54
C ASP A 58 -3.16 -0.91 -17.57
N LEU A 59 -1.94 -0.61 -18.02
CA LEU A 59 -0.76 -0.63 -17.15
C LEU A 59 -0.60 0.65 -16.33
N CYS A 60 -0.84 1.80 -16.95
CA CYS A 60 -0.71 3.12 -16.34
C CYS A 60 -1.85 4.03 -16.80
N PRO A 61 -2.98 4.03 -16.09
CA PRO A 61 -4.14 4.87 -16.44
C PRO A 61 -3.81 6.36 -16.50
N VAL A 62 -2.93 6.82 -15.60
CA VAL A 62 -2.50 8.21 -15.55
C VAL A 62 -1.06 8.34 -15.09
N PHE A 63 -0.32 9.19 -15.78
CA PHE A 63 1.01 9.64 -15.40
C PHE A 63 1.03 11.17 -15.39
N ALA A 64 1.24 11.76 -14.25
CA ALA A 64 1.34 13.21 -14.09
C ALA A 64 2.79 13.60 -13.77
N GLY A 65 3.31 14.59 -14.45
CA GLY A 65 4.66 15.10 -14.25
C GLY A 65 4.68 16.62 -14.09
N ARG A 66 5.54 17.11 -13.19
CA ARG A 66 5.82 18.55 -13.04
C ARG A 66 7.32 18.78 -13.15
N TYR A 67 7.70 19.64 -14.06
CA TYR A 67 9.10 20.02 -14.29
C TYR A 67 9.49 21.18 -13.37
N PHE A 68 10.68 21.09 -12.78
CA PHE A 68 11.29 22.15 -11.99
C PHE A 68 12.62 22.56 -12.63
N LYS A 69 12.88 23.85 -12.66
CA LYS A 69 14.10 24.44 -13.21
C LYS A 69 14.88 25.18 -12.13
N GLY A 70 16.17 24.92 -12.06
CA GLY A 70 17.07 25.66 -11.18
C GLY A 70 16.93 25.30 -9.70
N VAL A 71 16.51 24.07 -9.37
CA VAL A 71 16.48 23.59 -8.00
C VAL A 71 17.91 23.38 -7.45
N LYS A 72 18.03 23.44 -6.15
CA LYS A 72 19.24 23.07 -5.43
C LYS A 72 18.96 21.81 -4.63
N ASN A 73 19.53 20.68 -5.08
CA ASN A 73 19.38 19.41 -4.37
C ASN A 73 20.34 19.37 -3.16
N VAL A 74 19.95 20.05 -2.11
CA VAL A 74 20.73 20.19 -0.87
C VAL A 74 20.44 19.04 0.11
N LYS A 75 21.14 19.03 1.22
CA LYS A 75 20.80 18.17 2.36
C LYS A 75 19.44 18.61 2.92
N SER A 76 18.59 17.66 3.25
CA SER A 76 17.28 17.94 3.84
C SER A 76 17.38 18.68 5.17
N PRO A 77 16.41 19.54 5.50
CA PRO A 77 16.37 20.20 6.79
C PRO A 77 16.20 19.18 7.93
N ASP A 78 16.67 19.53 9.12
CA ASP A 78 16.73 18.62 10.26
C ASP A 78 15.37 18.03 10.63
N TRP A 79 14.30 18.80 10.54
CA TRP A 79 12.95 18.31 10.83
C TRP A 79 12.53 17.16 9.90
N LEU A 80 12.89 17.23 8.61
CA LEU A 80 12.57 16.19 7.62
C LEU A 80 13.42 14.96 7.85
N GLN A 81 14.73 15.15 8.09
CA GLN A 81 15.63 14.04 8.42
C GLN A 81 15.19 13.30 9.69
N GLN A 82 14.79 14.01 10.74
CA GLN A 82 14.31 13.39 11.99
C GLN A 82 13.08 12.54 11.76
N LYS A 83 12.09 13.04 10.99
CA LYS A 83 10.88 12.26 10.66
C LYS A 83 11.18 10.99 9.88
N LEU A 84 12.07 11.06 8.90
CA LEU A 84 12.46 9.89 8.12
C LEU A 84 13.23 8.87 8.98
N LYS A 85 14.19 9.33 9.78
CA LYS A 85 14.96 8.48 10.70
C LYS A 85 14.08 7.80 11.73
N ALA A 86 13.05 8.49 12.24
CA ALA A 86 12.12 7.94 13.22
C ALA A 86 11.38 6.70 12.69
N VAL A 87 11.13 6.62 11.38
CA VAL A 87 10.49 5.47 10.73
C VAL A 87 11.48 4.53 10.03
N GLY A 88 12.78 4.64 10.35
CA GLY A 88 13.82 3.73 9.86
C GLY A 88 14.36 4.07 8.46
N LEU A 89 13.96 5.18 7.85
CA LEU A 89 14.48 5.60 6.55
C LEU A 89 15.76 6.42 6.70
N ARG A 90 16.74 6.13 5.83
CA ARG A 90 17.98 6.91 5.76
C ARG A 90 17.76 8.15 4.88
N PRO A 91 17.97 9.37 5.38
CA PRO A 91 18.00 10.57 4.55
C PRO A 91 19.10 10.52 3.51
N ILE A 92 18.80 10.93 2.28
CA ILE A 92 19.71 10.89 1.12
C ILE A 92 19.98 12.32 0.63
N SER A 93 18.96 12.98 0.10
CA SER A 93 19.00 14.36 -0.40
C SER A 93 17.61 14.97 -0.35
N ALA A 94 17.49 16.29 -0.41
CA ALA A 94 16.19 16.96 -0.25
C ALA A 94 15.13 16.44 -1.22
N LEU A 95 15.45 16.25 -2.48
CA LEU A 95 14.47 15.77 -3.48
C LEU A 95 13.97 14.36 -3.17
N VAL A 96 14.87 13.43 -2.85
CA VAL A 96 14.51 12.04 -2.52
C VAL A 96 13.76 11.97 -1.19
N ASP A 97 14.22 12.73 -0.20
CA ASP A 97 13.62 12.76 1.13
C ASP A 97 12.21 13.35 1.11
N ILE A 98 11.96 14.35 0.25
CA ILE A 98 10.61 14.91 0.03
C ILE A 98 9.68 13.84 -0.56
N THR A 99 10.11 13.08 -1.58
CA THR A 99 9.27 12.03 -2.15
C THR A 99 8.95 10.92 -1.15
N ASN A 100 9.93 10.50 -0.36
CA ASN A 100 9.74 9.54 0.73
C ASN A 100 8.80 10.09 1.81
N PHE A 101 8.94 11.36 2.18
CA PHE A 101 8.06 11.99 3.15
C PHE A 101 6.61 12.06 2.67
N VAL A 102 6.37 12.46 1.41
CA VAL A 102 5.01 12.52 0.84
C VAL A 102 4.41 11.13 0.74
N MET A 103 5.20 10.11 0.39
CA MET A 103 4.76 8.72 0.38
C MET A 103 4.28 8.26 1.78
N LEU A 104 5.03 8.57 2.82
CA LEU A 104 4.68 8.22 4.21
C LEU A 104 3.51 9.06 4.75
N ASP A 105 3.42 10.32 4.35
CA ASP A 105 2.38 11.23 4.81
C ASP A 105 1.03 10.94 4.14
N LEU A 106 1.01 10.78 2.81
CA LEU A 106 -0.19 10.68 2.00
C LEU A 106 -0.47 9.28 1.42
N ASN A 107 0.38 8.31 1.67
CA ASN A 107 0.34 7.02 0.96
C ASN A 107 0.42 7.19 -0.57
N ARG A 108 1.17 8.18 -1.05
CA ARG A 108 1.35 8.47 -2.47
C ARG A 108 2.82 8.40 -2.84
N PRO A 109 3.31 7.23 -3.36
CA PRO A 109 4.67 7.17 -3.86
C PRO A 109 4.86 8.12 -5.04
N LEU A 110 5.97 8.83 -5.01
CA LEU A 110 6.43 9.77 -6.02
C LEU A 110 7.83 9.38 -6.47
N HIS A 111 8.22 9.83 -7.67
CA HIS A 111 9.59 9.70 -8.13
C HIS A 111 10.10 11.03 -8.70
N VAL A 112 11.41 11.25 -8.63
CA VAL A 112 12.08 12.40 -9.23
C VAL A 112 13.17 11.93 -10.17
N TYR A 113 13.14 12.46 -11.39
CA TYR A 113 14.16 12.25 -12.41
C TYR A 113 15.03 13.50 -12.53
N ASP A 114 16.30 13.30 -12.76
CA ASP A 114 17.18 14.36 -13.29
C ASP A 114 16.75 14.63 -14.73
N ALA A 115 16.09 15.77 -14.94
CA ALA A 115 15.46 16.10 -16.22
C ALA A 115 16.48 16.27 -17.36
N ASP A 116 17.73 16.64 -17.03
CA ASP A 116 18.82 16.82 -18.00
C ASP A 116 19.36 15.48 -18.51
N LYS A 117 19.00 14.35 -17.87
CA LYS A 117 19.36 12.99 -18.27
C LYS A 117 18.29 12.25 -19.06
N ILE A 118 17.14 12.90 -19.32
CA ILE A 118 16.03 12.35 -20.08
C ILE A 118 16.21 12.72 -21.55
N ASP A 119 16.23 11.73 -22.42
CA ASP A 119 16.32 11.91 -23.86
C ASP A 119 14.92 12.04 -24.49
N GLY A 120 14.53 13.27 -24.87
CA GLY A 120 13.24 13.56 -25.49
C GLY A 120 12.07 13.56 -24.51
N LYS A 121 11.19 12.59 -24.57
CA LYS A 121 9.94 12.49 -23.76
C LYS A 121 9.93 11.28 -22.86
N ILE A 122 9.11 11.32 -21.81
CA ILE A 122 8.78 10.13 -21.02
C ILE A 122 7.73 9.30 -21.75
N ILE A 123 7.98 7.99 -21.84
CA ILE A 123 7.08 7.02 -22.47
C ILE A 123 6.82 5.90 -21.47
N VAL A 124 5.57 5.80 -21.01
CA VAL A 124 5.12 4.67 -20.18
C VAL A 124 4.54 3.61 -21.10
N ARG A 125 5.07 2.40 -21.05
CA ARG A 125 4.74 1.31 -21.97
C ARG A 125 5.04 -0.06 -21.39
N GLU A 126 4.57 -1.10 -22.06
CA GLU A 126 5.09 -2.43 -21.80
C GLU A 126 6.60 -2.54 -22.07
N SER A 127 7.28 -3.27 -21.20
CA SER A 127 8.66 -3.69 -21.42
C SER A 127 8.73 -4.76 -22.51
N LYS A 128 9.83 -4.74 -23.28
CA LYS A 128 10.10 -5.72 -24.32
C LYS A 128 11.01 -6.82 -23.79
N LYS A 129 10.95 -7.98 -24.40
CA LYS A 129 11.89 -9.07 -24.09
C LYS A 129 13.34 -8.66 -24.38
N GLY A 130 14.20 -8.85 -23.40
CA GLY A 130 15.63 -8.52 -23.51
C GLY A 130 15.98 -7.08 -23.15
N GLU A 131 15.02 -6.27 -22.70
CA GLU A 131 15.31 -4.98 -22.09
C GLU A 131 15.85 -5.20 -20.67
N SER A 132 16.82 -4.39 -20.27
CA SER A 132 17.35 -4.36 -18.91
C SER A 132 17.57 -2.92 -18.45
N PHE A 133 17.68 -2.71 -17.15
CA PHE A 133 18.07 -1.44 -16.57
C PHE A 133 18.85 -1.63 -15.28
N ASN A 134 19.77 -0.71 -15.00
CA ASN A 134 20.44 -0.62 -13.73
C ASN A 134 19.55 0.20 -12.77
N ALA A 135 19.17 -0.41 -11.66
CA ALA A 135 18.25 0.17 -10.71
C ALA A 135 18.98 0.95 -9.60
N LEU A 136 18.23 1.76 -8.87
CA LEU A 136 18.75 2.58 -7.75
C LEU A 136 19.32 1.74 -6.58
N ASP A 137 19.06 0.44 -6.55
CA ASP A 137 19.66 -0.51 -5.58
C ASP A 137 20.98 -1.12 -6.10
N GLU A 138 21.57 -0.52 -7.13
CA GLU A 138 22.86 -0.92 -7.76
C GLU A 138 22.83 -2.31 -8.42
N LYS A 139 21.63 -2.85 -8.68
CA LYS A 139 21.47 -4.14 -9.38
C LYS A 139 20.97 -3.92 -10.80
N SER A 140 21.37 -4.83 -11.70
CA SER A 140 20.82 -4.91 -13.05
C SER A 140 19.64 -5.90 -13.08
N TYR A 141 18.56 -5.49 -13.71
CA TYR A 141 17.35 -6.31 -13.85
C TYR A 141 17.02 -6.52 -15.32
N ASP A 142 16.85 -7.77 -15.71
CA ASP A 142 16.33 -8.16 -17.01
C ASP A 142 14.81 -8.17 -16.99
N LEU A 143 14.21 -7.31 -17.81
CA LEU A 143 12.76 -7.18 -17.86
C LEU A 143 12.14 -8.32 -18.67
N LYS A 144 11.01 -8.83 -18.17
CA LYS A 144 10.16 -9.73 -18.92
C LYS A 144 9.10 -8.90 -19.68
N GLU A 145 8.63 -9.42 -20.79
CA GLU A 145 7.55 -8.83 -21.56
C GLU A 145 6.30 -8.59 -20.68
N GLY A 146 5.60 -7.48 -20.91
CA GLY A 146 4.37 -7.14 -20.19
C GLY A 146 4.56 -6.43 -18.85
N MET A 147 5.78 -6.11 -18.43
CA MET A 147 6.01 -5.27 -17.25
C MET A 147 5.83 -3.79 -17.59
N CYS A 148 5.37 -2.97 -16.65
CA CYS A 148 5.23 -1.54 -16.84
C CYS A 148 6.59 -0.85 -16.79
N ALA A 149 7.15 -0.49 -17.94
CA ALA A 149 8.41 0.22 -18.06
C ALA A 149 8.16 1.72 -18.25
N ILE A 150 8.91 2.54 -17.51
CA ILE A 150 9.04 3.97 -17.76
C ILE A 150 10.34 4.15 -18.55
N ALA A 151 10.26 4.72 -19.74
CA ALA A 151 11.37 4.87 -20.66
C ALA A 151 11.44 6.30 -21.21
N ASP A 152 12.56 6.68 -21.74
CA ASP A 152 12.68 7.78 -22.68
C ASP A 152 12.77 7.26 -24.12
N GLU A 153 13.21 8.08 -25.06
CA GLU A 153 13.34 7.66 -26.47
C GLU A 153 14.48 6.69 -26.72
N LYS A 154 15.42 6.53 -25.77
CA LYS A 154 16.62 5.70 -25.95
C LYS A 154 16.69 4.51 -25.02
N LYS A 155 16.24 4.64 -23.76
CA LYS A 155 16.48 3.67 -22.69
C LYS A 155 15.32 3.55 -21.71
N VAL A 156 15.34 2.47 -20.95
CA VAL A 156 14.46 2.30 -19.77
C VAL A 156 15.01 3.12 -18.61
N LEU A 157 14.17 3.95 -18.01
CA LEU A 157 14.48 4.80 -16.86
C LEU A 157 14.07 4.18 -15.53
N GLY A 158 13.22 3.18 -15.56
CA GLY A 158 12.73 2.49 -14.37
C GLY A 158 11.57 1.57 -14.64
N LEU A 159 11.17 0.87 -13.59
CA LEU A 159 10.01 -0.02 -13.57
C LEU A 159 8.88 0.68 -12.80
N GLY A 160 7.79 0.98 -13.50
CA GLY A 160 6.69 1.78 -12.98
C GLY A 160 6.17 1.26 -11.65
N GLY A 161 6.08 2.13 -10.64
CA GLY A 161 5.60 1.81 -9.31
C GLY A 161 6.45 0.84 -8.48
N ILE A 162 7.62 0.43 -8.95
CA ILE A 162 8.48 -0.55 -8.27
C ILE A 162 9.85 0.05 -7.94
N MET A 163 10.62 0.49 -8.97
CA MET A 163 11.99 0.93 -8.76
C MET A 163 12.46 1.85 -9.89
N GLY A 164 13.04 2.99 -9.53
CA GLY A 164 13.69 3.88 -10.48
C GLY A 164 15.04 3.37 -10.95
N GLY A 165 15.50 3.87 -12.10
CA GLY A 165 16.80 3.55 -12.66
C GLY A 165 17.88 4.54 -12.24
N GLU A 166 19.11 4.05 -12.10
CA GLU A 166 20.29 4.84 -11.75
C GLU A 166 20.57 5.93 -12.80
N SER A 167 20.37 5.60 -14.08
CA SER A 167 20.71 6.47 -15.21
C SER A 167 19.99 7.82 -15.23
N SER A 168 18.84 7.93 -14.59
CA SER A 168 18.02 9.14 -14.46
C SER A 168 17.95 9.65 -13.02
N GLY A 169 18.69 9.05 -12.10
CA GLY A 169 18.70 9.43 -10.68
C GLY A 169 19.26 10.83 -10.44
N CYS A 170 18.67 11.53 -9.47
CA CYS A 170 19.14 12.83 -9.01
C CYS A 170 20.37 12.72 -8.13
N ASN A 171 21.25 13.70 -8.21
CA ASN A 171 22.43 13.84 -7.37
C ASN A 171 22.59 15.32 -6.90
N GLU A 172 23.67 15.62 -6.20
CA GLU A 172 23.93 16.98 -5.66
C GLU A 172 24.10 18.05 -6.75
N SER A 173 24.49 17.66 -7.97
CA SER A 173 24.66 18.59 -9.11
C SER A 173 23.39 18.80 -9.91
N THR A 174 22.31 18.04 -9.65
CA THR A 174 21.05 18.12 -10.37
C THR A 174 20.39 19.49 -10.16
N LYS A 175 20.06 20.15 -11.25
CA LYS A 175 19.44 21.49 -11.28
C LYS A 175 18.02 21.48 -11.84
N ASN A 176 17.72 20.56 -12.71
CA ASN A 176 16.41 20.45 -13.35
C ASN A 176 15.86 19.06 -13.07
N VAL A 177 14.60 19.00 -12.63
CA VAL A 177 13.97 17.73 -12.27
C VAL A 177 12.57 17.59 -12.87
N LEU A 178 12.19 16.37 -13.13
CA LEU A 178 10.81 15.99 -13.40
C LEU A 178 10.29 15.20 -12.20
N LEU A 179 9.29 15.75 -11.51
CA LEU A 179 8.55 15.07 -10.45
C LEU A 179 7.44 14.24 -11.06
N GLU A 180 7.39 12.95 -10.71
CA GLU A 180 6.36 12.00 -11.13
C GLU A 180 5.34 11.74 -10.04
N SER A 181 4.07 11.68 -10.42
CA SER A 181 2.99 11.05 -9.66
C SER A 181 2.10 10.27 -10.63
N ALA A 182 2.05 8.97 -10.49
CA ALA A 182 1.35 8.10 -11.44
C ALA A 182 0.41 7.11 -10.73
N LEU A 183 -0.46 6.50 -11.50
CA LEU A 183 -1.26 5.36 -11.10
C LEU A 183 -0.88 4.15 -11.94
N PHE A 184 -0.60 3.03 -11.30
CA PHE A 184 -0.21 1.79 -11.97
C PHE A 184 -1.18 0.66 -11.64
N ASN A 185 -1.29 -0.30 -12.55
CA ASN A 185 -2.10 -1.49 -12.34
C ASN A 185 -1.55 -2.35 -11.19
N PRO A 186 -2.30 -2.54 -10.09
CA PRO A 186 -1.79 -3.24 -8.91
C PRO A 186 -1.38 -4.69 -9.18
N ILE A 187 -2.11 -5.38 -10.06
CA ILE A 187 -1.83 -6.78 -10.41
C ILE A 187 -0.52 -6.87 -11.20
N ASN A 188 -0.29 -5.95 -12.14
CA ASN A 188 0.96 -5.91 -12.91
C ASN A 188 2.14 -5.62 -11.98
N ILE A 189 2.01 -4.65 -11.07
CA ILE A 189 3.05 -4.33 -10.09
C ILE A 189 3.38 -5.53 -9.20
N ALA A 190 2.36 -6.21 -8.68
CA ALA A 190 2.55 -7.40 -7.85
C ALA A 190 3.26 -8.54 -8.59
N LYS A 191 2.87 -8.81 -9.84
CA LYS A 191 3.49 -9.84 -10.69
C LYS A 191 4.94 -9.48 -11.04
N SER A 192 5.17 -8.25 -11.49
CA SER A 192 6.48 -7.77 -11.91
C SER A 192 7.47 -7.78 -10.75
N GLY A 193 7.07 -7.26 -9.58
CA GLY A 193 7.93 -7.24 -8.41
C GLY A 193 8.26 -8.63 -7.87
N ARG A 194 7.31 -9.59 -7.92
CA ARG A 194 7.60 -11.00 -7.58
C ARG A 194 8.55 -11.65 -8.56
N ASN A 195 8.35 -11.45 -9.86
CA ASN A 195 9.19 -12.02 -10.90
C ASN A 195 10.66 -11.58 -10.82
N LEU A 196 10.88 -10.34 -10.36
CA LEU A 196 12.21 -9.76 -10.22
C LEU A 196 12.74 -9.82 -8.78
N SER A 197 11.92 -10.33 -7.83
CA SER A 197 12.24 -10.37 -6.39
C SER A 197 12.62 -9.00 -5.81
N ILE A 198 11.99 -7.93 -6.31
CA ILE A 198 12.20 -6.57 -5.83
C ILE A 198 11.19 -6.25 -4.73
N LEU A 199 11.68 -5.87 -3.56
CA LEU A 199 10.87 -5.34 -2.46
C LEU A 199 11.16 -3.85 -2.34
N SER A 200 10.13 -3.02 -2.42
CA SER A 200 10.23 -1.57 -2.22
C SER A 200 8.97 -1.03 -1.55
N ASP A 201 9.11 0.10 -0.88
CA ASP A 201 7.99 0.82 -0.26
C ASP A 201 6.94 1.30 -1.27
N ALA A 202 7.39 1.67 -2.47
CA ALA A 202 6.51 2.04 -3.57
C ALA A 202 5.69 0.83 -4.05
N ARG A 203 6.37 -0.29 -4.34
CA ARG A 203 5.70 -1.54 -4.73
C ARG A 203 4.68 -1.97 -3.68
N TYR A 204 5.06 -1.97 -2.40
CA TYR A 204 4.19 -2.39 -1.30
C TYR A 204 2.86 -1.63 -1.27
N ARG A 205 2.88 -0.35 -1.70
CA ARG A 205 1.68 0.51 -1.80
C ARG A 205 0.94 0.28 -3.10
N PHE A 206 1.62 0.34 -4.23
CA PHE A 206 0.99 0.20 -5.54
C PHE A 206 0.37 -1.18 -5.77
N GLU A 207 0.99 -2.27 -5.29
CA GLU A 207 0.42 -3.61 -5.45
C GLU A 207 -0.88 -3.83 -4.66
N ARG A 208 -1.18 -2.98 -3.67
CA ARG A 208 -2.44 -2.95 -2.90
C ARG A 208 -3.45 -1.95 -3.41
N GLY A 209 -3.03 -1.10 -4.34
CA GLY A 209 -3.82 0.01 -4.84
C GLY A 209 -3.55 1.30 -4.06
N VAL A 210 -3.40 2.39 -4.80
CA VAL A 210 -3.23 3.74 -4.26
C VAL A 210 -4.38 4.60 -4.74
N ASP A 211 -4.88 5.50 -3.90
CA ASP A 211 -6.01 6.39 -4.21
C ASP A 211 -5.80 7.14 -5.54
N PRO A 212 -6.62 6.89 -6.58
CA PRO A 212 -6.47 7.55 -7.87
C PRO A 212 -6.54 9.08 -7.78
N GLN A 213 -7.40 9.60 -6.91
CA GLN A 213 -7.59 11.04 -6.75
C GLN A 213 -6.42 11.74 -6.05
N SER A 214 -5.52 10.98 -5.41
CA SER A 214 -4.34 11.55 -4.76
C SER A 214 -3.19 11.88 -5.70
N VAL A 215 -3.29 11.60 -7.02
CA VAL A 215 -2.23 11.87 -8.01
C VAL A 215 -1.81 13.34 -7.99
N LEU A 216 -2.75 14.26 -8.14
CA LEU A 216 -2.46 15.69 -8.13
C LEU A 216 -2.17 16.24 -6.73
N ILE A 217 -2.82 15.68 -5.71
CA ILE A 217 -2.56 16.06 -4.31
C ILE A 217 -1.10 15.79 -3.93
N GLY A 218 -0.56 14.64 -4.38
CA GLY A 218 0.85 14.28 -4.16
C GLY A 218 1.81 15.25 -4.86
N ILE A 219 1.53 15.60 -6.13
CA ILE A 219 2.33 16.59 -6.87
C ILE A 219 2.31 17.94 -6.16
N ASP A 220 1.15 18.42 -5.77
CA ASP A 220 1.03 19.74 -5.13
C ASP A 220 1.77 19.76 -3.79
N ARG A 221 1.63 18.71 -2.97
CA ARG A 221 2.35 18.60 -1.71
C ARG A 221 3.87 18.56 -1.89
N ALA A 222 4.36 17.78 -2.84
CA ALA A 222 5.78 17.73 -3.14
C ALA A 222 6.27 19.08 -3.73
N THR A 223 5.45 19.75 -4.54
CA THR A 223 5.77 21.07 -5.10
C THR A 223 5.97 22.11 -4.00
N GLU A 224 5.09 22.15 -2.99
CA GLU A 224 5.25 23.02 -1.82
C GLU A 224 6.61 22.81 -1.15
N LEU A 225 6.94 21.55 -0.86
CA LEU A 225 8.17 21.18 -0.18
C LEU A 225 9.42 21.44 -1.02
N ILE A 226 9.38 21.11 -2.32
CA ILE A 226 10.50 21.37 -3.23
C ILE A 226 10.73 22.88 -3.34
N SER A 227 9.68 23.67 -3.51
CA SER A 227 9.79 25.14 -3.62
C SER A 227 10.34 25.77 -2.33
N GLU A 228 9.92 25.26 -1.18
CA GLU A 228 10.39 25.74 0.13
C GLU A 228 11.86 25.37 0.41
N ILE A 229 12.25 24.12 0.10
CA ILE A 229 13.55 23.57 0.52
C ILE A 229 14.61 23.72 -0.57
N CYS A 230 14.23 23.44 -1.83
CA CYS A 230 15.16 23.41 -2.96
C CYS A 230 15.08 24.65 -3.84
N GLY A 231 14.00 25.45 -3.74
CA GLY A 231 13.74 26.60 -4.61
C GLY A 231 13.45 26.19 -6.05
N GLY A 232 13.74 27.10 -6.97
CA GLY A 232 13.53 26.91 -8.41
C GLY A 232 12.16 27.38 -8.90
N GLU A 233 11.96 27.33 -10.22
CA GLU A 233 10.70 27.61 -10.90
C GLU A 233 10.07 26.28 -11.35
N PHE A 234 8.75 26.19 -11.38
CA PHE A 234 8.07 24.96 -11.80
C PHE A 234 7.03 25.21 -12.91
N SER A 235 6.79 24.15 -13.68
CA SER A 235 5.82 24.17 -14.78
C SER A 235 4.41 23.87 -14.30
N GLU A 236 3.43 24.09 -15.19
CA GLU A 236 2.14 23.42 -15.04
C GLU A 236 2.35 21.88 -15.04
N VAL A 237 1.38 21.16 -14.50
CA VAL A 237 1.39 19.69 -14.54
C VAL A 237 1.10 19.22 -15.96
N VAL A 238 1.96 18.36 -16.48
CA VAL A 238 1.71 17.62 -17.72
C VAL A 238 1.09 16.28 -17.35
N ILE A 239 -0.08 15.99 -17.93
CA ILE A 239 -0.82 14.76 -17.65
C ILE A 239 -0.93 13.95 -18.92
N ALA A 240 -0.57 12.66 -18.85
CA ALA A 240 -0.85 11.67 -19.88
C ALA A 240 -1.81 10.62 -19.30
N GLY A 241 -2.83 10.27 -20.07
CA GLY A 241 -3.94 9.45 -19.60
C GLY A 241 -4.99 10.25 -18.83
N GLU A 242 -5.83 9.55 -18.08
CA GLU A 242 -6.94 10.15 -17.32
C GLU A 242 -6.98 9.60 -15.90
N ILE A 243 -7.27 10.46 -14.93
CA ILE A 243 -7.52 10.01 -13.55
C ILE A 243 -8.86 9.28 -13.55
N PRO A 244 -8.90 7.99 -13.18
CA PRO A 244 -10.16 7.24 -13.15
C PRO A 244 -11.19 7.89 -12.21
N GLU A 245 -12.40 8.09 -12.71
CA GLU A 245 -13.51 8.49 -11.87
C GLU A 245 -13.96 7.32 -11.01
N ASP A 246 -14.30 7.59 -9.76
CA ASP A 246 -14.77 6.59 -8.81
C ASP A 246 -16.12 7.05 -8.23
N ASP A 247 -17.20 6.63 -8.89
CA ASP A 247 -18.57 6.93 -8.48
C ASP A 247 -19.24 5.74 -7.76
N ARG A 248 -18.45 4.87 -7.14
CA ARG A 248 -18.97 3.71 -6.42
C ARG A 248 -19.93 4.12 -5.32
N SER A 249 -21.10 3.46 -5.32
CA SER A 249 -22.13 3.65 -4.33
C SER A 249 -22.66 2.29 -3.86
N VAL A 250 -22.86 2.12 -2.58
CA VAL A 250 -23.35 0.90 -1.96
C VAL A 250 -24.59 1.22 -1.15
N ASP A 251 -25.69 0.53 -1.43
CA ASP A 251 -26.92 0.65 -0.63
C ASP A 251 -26.84 -0.29 0.59
N LEU A 252 -27.13 0.23 1.77
CA LEU A 252 -27.00 -0.42 3.06
C LEU A 252 -28.33 -0.45 3.78
N SER A 253 -28.72 -1.60 4.38
CA SER A 253 -29.90 -1.75 5.23
C SER A 253 -29.48 -1.95 6.68
N VAL A 254 -29.88 -1.03 7.55
CA VAL A 254 -29.58 -1.11 8.99
C VAL A 254 -30.18 -2.37 9.61
N GLU A 255 -31.39 -2.77 9.21
CA GLU A 255 -32.02 -4.01 9.67
C GLU A 255 -31.17 -5.25 9.32
N ARG A 256 -30.65 -5.33 8.08
CA ARG A 256 -29.80 -6.45 7.68
C ARG A 256 -28.48 -6.50 8.44
N ILE A 257 -27.89 -5.33 8.74
CA ILE A 257 -26.68 -5.25 9.56
C ILE A 257 -26.95 -5.71 10.98
N GLN A 258 -28.00 -5.21 11.63
CA GLN A 258 -28.39 -5.64 12.96
C GLN A 258 -28.59 -7.17 13.02
N LYS A 259 -29.29 -7.73 12.02
CA LYS A 259 -29.56 -9.16 11.94
C LYS A 259 -28.28 -9.99 11.73
N ARG A 260 -27.32 -9.45 10.96
CA ARG A 260 -26.02 -10.11 10.67
C ARG A 260 -25.07 -10.07 11.85
N LEU A 261 -24.97 -8.95 12.53
CA LEU A 261 -23.99 -8.71 13.57
C LEU A 261 -24.56 -8.90 14.99
N GLY A 262 -25.88 -8.90 15.14
CA GLY A 262 -26.53 -8.93 16.46
C GLY A 262 -26.37 -7.66 17.27
N VAL A 263 -25.84 -6.59 16.67
CA VAL A 263 -25.59 -5.30 17.33
C VAL A 263 -26.80 -4.38 17.17
N SER A 264 -27.22 -3.72 18.24
CA SER A 264 -28.26 -2.66 18.15
C SER A 264 -27.65 -1.42 17.49
N LEU A 265 -28.27 -0.97 16.41
CA LEU A 265 -27.92 0.21 15.63
C LEU A 265 -29.19 0.97 15.27
N ASP A 266 -29.07 2.29 15.10
CA ASP A 266 -30.11 3.08 14.45
C ASP A 266 -29.52 3.81 13.22
N ASP A 267 -30.39 4.35 12.37
CA ASP A 267 -30.02 5.05 11.16
C ASP A 267 -29.11 6.24 11.45
N LYS A 268 -29.37 6.99 12.52
CA LYS A 268 -28.60 8.20 12.87
C LYS A 268 -27.19 7.86 13.30
N GLU A 269 -27.03 6.85 14.14
CA GLU A 269 -25.72 6.35 14.58
C GLU A 269 -24.94 5.81 13.38
N THR A 270 -25.58 5.00 12.53
CA THR A 270 -25.00 4.44 11.32
C THR A 270 -24.49 5.53 10.38
N ILE A 271 -25.34 6.52 10.09
CA ILE A 271 -24.99 7.69 9.26
C ILE A 271 -23.82 8.47 9.87
N SER A 272 -23.85 8.70 11.18
CA SER A 272 -22.80 9.43 11.88
C SER A 272 -21.44 8.72 11.76
N ILE A 273 -21.40 7.41 11.97
CA ILE A 273 -20.20 6.60 11.86
C ILE A 273 -19.64 6.66 10.41
N LEU A 274 -20.49 6.39 9.42
CA LEU A 274 -20.06 6.37 8.03
C LEU A 274 -19.55 7.74 7.56
N ASN A 275 -20.25 8.81 7.90
CA ASN A 275 -19.82 10.16 7.57
C ASN A 275 -18.49 10.54 8.26
N SER A 276 -18.23 10.06 9.49
CA SER A 276 -16.96 10.30 10.17
C SER A 276 -15.77 9.64 9.45
N LEU A 277 -16.02 8.55 8.73
CA LEU A 277 -15.06 7.86 7.86
C LEU A 277 -14.92 8.50 6.47
N GLY A 278 -15.67 9.57 6.19
CA GLY A 278 -15.69 10.23 4.89
C GLY A 278 -16.56 9.54 3.83
N ILE A 279 -17.43 8.62 4.24
CA ILE A 279 -18.41 7.96 3.38
C ILE A 279 -19.67 8.82 3.38
N GLU A 280 -19.93 9.52 2.27
CA GLU A 280 -21.13 10.36 2.15
C GLU A 280 -22.39 9.50 2.11
N THR A 281 -23.38 9.83 2.96
CA THR A 281 -24.59 9.04 3.08
C THR A 281 -25.84 9.84 2.69
N LYS A 282 -26.80 9.15 2.05
CA LYS A 282 -28.12 9.70 1.73
C LYS A 282 -29.20 8.67 2.09
N GLN A 283 -30.24 9.09 2.83
CA GLN A 283 -31.40 8.23 3.09
C GLN A 283 -32.16 7.95 1.79
N LYS A 284 -32.47 6.69 1.53
CA LYS A 284 -33.19 6.21 0.35
C LYS A 284 -34.26 5.18 0.75
N GLY A 285 -35.41 5.66 1.20
CA GLY A 285 -36.42 4.80 1.80
C GLY A 285 -35.89 4.13 3.08
N ASP A 286 -35.98 2.81 3.15
CA ASP A 286 -35.49 1.99 4.29
C ASP A 286 -33.99 1.68 4.19
N ASN A 287 -33.31 2.15 3.14
CA ASN A 287 -31.89 1.96 2.94
C ASN A 287 -31.13 3.29 3.02
N ILE A 288 -29.83 3.19 3.27
CA ILE A 288 -28.88 4.30 3.24
C ILE A 288 -27.98 4.08 2.02
N SER A 289 -27.99 5.03 1.09
CA SER A 289 -27.06 5.02 -0.04
C SER A 289 -25.75 5.66 0.39
N CYS A 290 -24.64 4.93 0.25
CA CYS A 290 -23.32 5.29 0.73
C CYS A 290 -22.39 5.51 -0.48
N LYS A 291 -21.95 6.76 -0.70
CA LYS A 291 -20.92 7.06 -1.72
C LYS A 291 -19.56 6.72 -1.17
N ILE A 292 -18.86 5.78 -1.83
CA ILE A 292 -17.56 5.29 -1.36
C ILE A 292 -16.45 6.25 -1.81
N PRO A 293 -15.61 6.75 -0.89
CA PRO A 293 -14.51 7.62 -1.27
C PRO A 293 -13.40 6.85 -2.01
N SER A 294 -12.70 7.52 -2.91
CA SER A 294 -11.70 6.93 -3.81
C SER A 294 -10.54 6.20 -3.10
N TRP A 295 -10.21 6.62 -1.88
CA TRP A 295 -9.19 5.96 -1.07
C TRP A 295 -9.62 4.63 -0.43
N ARG A 296 -10.93 4.31 -0.40
CA ARG A 296 -11.47 3.06 0.14
C ARG A 296 -11.79 2.09 -1.00
N GLN A 297 -10.74 1.55 -1.62
CA GLN A 297 -10.88 0.60 -2.71
C GLN A 297 -11.34 -0.80 -2.25
N ASP A 298 -11.27 -1.06 -0.96
CA ASP A 298 -11.68 -2.28 -0.29
C ASP A 298 -13.19 -2.40 -0.09
N ILE A 299 -13.94 -1.29 -0.08
CA ILE A 299 -15.39 -1.31 0.13
C ILE A 299 -16.09 -1.58 -1.20
N LEU A 300 -16.59 -2.80 -1.37
CA LEU A 300 -17.28 -3.27 -2.57
C LEU A 300 -18.76 -3.59 -2.31
N GLY A 301 -19.16 -3.76 -1.06
CA GLY A 301 -20.52 -4.15 -0.71
C GLY A 301 -20.93 -3.82 0.72
N GLU A 302 -22.18 -4.18 1.05
CA GLU A 302 -22.79 -3.93 2.37
C GLU A 302 -22.02 -4.62 3.52
N ALA A 303 -21.36 -5.75 3.24
CA ALA A 303 -20.58 -6.45 4.26
C ALA A 303 -19.40 -5.62 4.74
N ASP A 304 -18.71 -4.94 3.80
CA ASP A 304 -17.56 -4.09 4.09
C ASP A 304 -17.99 -2.86 4.90
N LEU A 305 -19.14 -2.27 4.55
CA LEU A 305 -19.73 -1.18 5.35
C LEU A 305 -20.12 -1.64 6.76
N SER A 306 -20.62 -2.89 6.88
CA SER A 306 -20.95 -3.47 8.19
C SER A 306 -19.72 -3.63 9.09
N GLU A 307 -18.58 -4.02 8.51
CA GLU A 307 -17.30 -4.08 9.20
C GLU A 307 -16.88 -2.70 9.71
N GLU A 308 -16.95 -1.68 8.86
CA GLU A 308 -16.58 -0.32 9.23
C GLU A 308 -17.45 0.23 10.39
N ILE A 309 -18.75 -0.03 10.34
CA ILE A 309 -19.68 0.41 11.40
C ILE A 309 -19.33 -0.25 12.73
N VAL A 310 -19.14 -1.57 12.75
CA VAL A 310 -18.84 -2.28 14.00
C VAL A 310 -17.45 -2.00 14.51
N ARG A 311 -16.48 -1.78 13.61
CA ARG A 311 -15.11 -1.42 13.97
C ARG A 311 -15.04 -0.08 14.72
N ILE A 312 -15.80 0.92 14.26
CA ILE A 312 -15.86 2.25 14.90
C ILE A 312 -16.73 2.22 16.16
N LYS A 313 -17.87 1.51 16.13
CA LYS A 313 -18.73 1.33 17.31
C LYS A 313 -18.01 0.57 18.43
N GLY A 314 -17.16 -0.39 18.06
CA GLY A 314 -16.43 -1.28 18.96
C GLY A 314 -16.96 -2.72 18.96
N TYR A 315 -16.06 -3.68 18.80
CA TYR A 315 -16.39 -5.11 18.76
C TYR A 315 -16.99 -5.63 20.08
N ASP A 316 -16.70 -4.96 21.20
CA ASP A 316 -17.24 -5.34 22.52
C ASP A 316 -18.76 -5.20 22.60
N HIS A 317 -19.38 -4.47 21.66
CA HIS A 317 -20.83 -4.36 21.54
C HIS A 317 -21.48 -5.56 20.83
N ILE A 318 -20.70 -6.48 20.27
CA ILE A 318 -21.21 -7.71 19.66
C ILE A 318 -21.59 -8.68 20.79
N PRO A 319 -22.87 -9.09 20.90
CA PRO A 319 -23.31 -9.97 21.98
C PRO A 319 -22.71 -11.37 21.80
N THR A 320 -22.29 -11.97 22.90
CA THR A 320 -21.91 -13.39 22.90
C THR A 320 -23.14 -14.27 22.79
N ALA A 321 -23.07 -15.29 21.95
CA ALA A 321 -24.12 -16.28 21.81
C ALA A 321 -23.62 -17.67 22.21
N ASN A 322 -24.40 -18.39 22.97
CA ASN A 322 -24.11 -19.78 23.28
C ASN A 322 -24.35 -20.65 22.03
N VAL A 323 -23.41 -21.53 21.75
CA VAL A 323 -23.61 -22.54 20.71
C VAL A 323 -24.72 -23.50 21.17
N ARG A 324 -25.89 -23.41 20.55
CA ARG A 324 -26.98 -24.36 20.80
C ARG A 324 -26.70 -25.63 20.02
N THR A 325 -26.31 -26.67 20.69
CA THR A 325 -26.26 -28.01 20.11
C THR A 325 -27.65 -28.64 20.18
N SER A 326 -28.28 -28.82 19.04
CA SER A 326 -29.58 -29.53 18.94
C SER A 326 -29.44 -31.04 19.05
N VAL A 327 -28.22 -31.54 19.04
CA VAL A 327 -27.92 -32.97 19.09
C VAL A 327 -27.13 -33.29 20.36
N LYS A 328 -27.66 -34.18 21.19
CA LYS A 328 -26.89 -34.79 22.28
C LYS A 328 -25.76 -35.60 21.67
N VAL A 329 -24.51 -35.24 21.94
CA VAL A 329 -23.36 -36.05 21.56
C VAL A 329 -23.36 -37.29 22.46
N ASN A 330 -23.95 -38.38 21.96
CA ASN A 330 -24.01 -39.68 22.72
C ASN A 330 -22.79 -40.56 22.43
N SER A 331 -21.85 -40.13 21.58
CA SER A 331 -20.62 -40.86 21.28
C SER A 331 -19.51 -40.48 22.25
N ALA A 332 -18.63 -41.42 22.53
CA ALA A 332 -17.42 -41.14 23.30
C ALA A 332 -16.58 -40.07 22.61
N ILE A 333 -16.19 -39.01 23.32
CA ILE A 333 -15.41 -37.88 22.76
C ILE A 333 -14.07 -38.36 22.20
N LEU A 334 -13.47 -39.37 22.83
CA LEU A 334 -12.19 -39.96 22.42
C LEU A 334 -12.41 -41.37 21.84
N SER A 335 -11.79 -41.66 20.72
CA SER A 335 -11.67 -43.03 20.21
C SER A 335 -10.87 -43.92 21.16
N ASN A 336 -11.00 -45.24 21.00
CA ASN A 336 -10.19 -46.18 21.81
C ASN A 336 -8.69 -46.01 21.54
N GLU A 337 -8.33 -45.69 20.31
CA GLU A 337 -6.94 -45.42 19.94
C GLU A 337 -6.42 -44.14 20.63
N GLN A 338 -7.16 -43.05 20.63
CA GLN A 338 -6.79 -41.83 21.34
C GLN A 338 -6.63 -42.05 22.83
N LYS A 339 -7.53 -42.86 23.46
CA LYS A 339 -7.40 -43.23 24.86
C LYS A 339 -6.15 -44.05 25.13
N LEU A 340 -5.78 -44.96 24.20
CA LEU A 340 -4.57 -45.77 24.33
C LEU A 340 -3.31 -44.90 24.22
N ILE A 341 -3.28 -43.97 23.26
CA ILE A 341 -2.18 -43.00 23.11
C ILE A 341 -1.98 -42.20 24.39
N LEU A 342 -3.07 -41.63 24.95
CA LEU A 342 -2.99 -40.88 26.20
C LEU A 342 -2.48 -41.75 27.37
N LYS A 343 -2.93 -42.99 27.50
CA LYS A 343 -2.43 -43.92 28.51
C LYS A 343 -0.93 -44.21 28.33
N ALA A 344 -0.49 -44.44 27.10
CA ALA A 344 0.91 -44.69 26.78
C ALA A 344 1.79 -43.47 27.14
N LYS A 345 1.35 -42.26 26.78
CA LYS A 345 2.05 -41.04 27.17
C LYS A 345 2.17 -40.87 28.67
N HIS A 346 1.09 -41.07 29.42
CA HIS A 346 1.12 -41.00 30.89
C HIS A 346 2.05 -42.07 31.52
N PHE A 347 2.02 -43.29 30.96
CA PHE A 347 2.89 -44.37 31.44
C PHE A 347 4.37 -44.04 31.22
N ILE A 348 4.73 -43.53 30.05
CA ILE A 348 6.11 -43.17 29.72
C ILE A 348 6.57 -41.97 30.59
N ALA A 349 5.72 -40.96 30.76
CA ALA A 349 6.00 -39.82 31.65
C ALA A 349 6.23 -40.26 33.10
N ALA A 350 5.43 -41.22 33.60
CA ALA A 350 5.63 -41.80 34.95
C ALA A 350 6.95 -42.59 35.11
N LYS A 351 7.60 -42.96 34.01
CA LYS A 351 8.95 -43.58 33.99
C LYS A 351 10.08 -42.54 33.96
N GLY A 352 9.76 -41.23 33.99
CA GLY A 352 10.74 -40.15 34.01
C GLY A 352 11.15 -39.62 32.62
N TYR A 353 10.44 -39.99 31.56
CA TYR A 353 10.68 -39.43 30.22
C TYR A 353 9.96 -38.10 30.06
N ASN A 354 10.61 -37.16 29.35
CA ASN A 354 10.02 -35.90 28.98
C ASN A 354 9.44 -35.97 27.56
N GLU A 355 8.23 -35.47 27.37
CA GLU A 355 7.64 -35.29 26.04
C GLU A 355 8.27 -34.08 25.36
N LEU A 356 8.71 -34.25 24.13
CA LEU A 356 9.25 -33.18 23.31
C LEU A 356 8.33 -32.94 22.12
N VAL A 357 8.09 -31.67 21.81
CA VAL A 357 7.50 -31.22 20.55
C VAL A 357 8.65 -30.76 19.68
N THR A 358 8.98 -31.55 18.69
CA THR A 358 10.06 -31.23 17.73
C THR A 358 9.52 -30.46 16.52
N TRP A 359 10.43 -29.83 15.79
CA TRP A 359 10.10 -29.24 14.51
C TRP A 359 9.64 -30.32 13.53
N SER A 360 8.64 -30.00 12.70
CA SER A 360 8.14 -30.90 11.65
C SER A 360 9.10 -30.98 10.45
N PHE A 361 10.03 -30.06 10.36
CA PHE A 361 11.06 -29.99 9.32
C PHE A 361 12.43 -30.32 9.91
N SER A 362 13.25 -30.98 9.14
CA SER A 362 14.63 -31.34 9.50
C SER A 362 15.54 -31.17 8.27
N PHE A 363 16.85 -31.15 8.48
CA PHE A 363 17.81 -31.17 7.38
C PHE A 363 17.72 -32.46 6.59
N SER A 364 17.83 -32.40 5.25
CA SER A 364 17.79 -33.58 4.38
C SER A 364 18.79 -34.66 4.77
N GLU A 365 19.95 -34.26 5.29
CA GLU A 365 20.97 -35.16 5.82
C GLU A 365 20.46 -36.04 6.96
N ASN A 366 19.62 -35.50 7.84
CA ASN A 366 19.03 -36.24 8.94
C ASN A 366 17.96 -37.24 8.51
N CYS A 367 17.28 -36.93 7.42
CA CYS A 367 16.28 -37.81 6.83
C CYS A 367 16.84 -39.20 6.45
N GLN A 368 18.10 -39.26 6.06
CA GLN A 368 18.77 -40.49 5.62
C GLN A 368 18.79 -41.59 6.73
N PHE A 369 18.75 -41.19 8.01
CA PHE A 369 18.67 -42.14 9.15
C PHE A 369 17.30 -42.85 9.25
N PHE A 370 16.28 -42.32 8.56
CA PHE A 370 14.90 -42.82 8.63
C PHE A 370 14.41 -43.44 7.32
N GLY A 371 15.24 -43.45 6.27
CA GLY A 371 14.92 -43.98 4.95
C GLY A 371 15.11 -43.00 3.80
N ASP A 372 14.55 -43.34 2.63
CA ASP A 372 14.61 -42.47 1.44
C ASP A 372 13.58 -41.34 1.56
N CYS A 373 14.07 -40.15 1.85
CA CYS A 373 13.27 -38.93 1.96
C CYS A 373 13.37 -37.99 0.74
N SER A 374 13.98 -38.43 -0.35
CA SER A 374 14.22 -37.61 -1.56
C SER A 374 12.94 -36.96 -2.14
N LYS A 375 11.79 -37.60 -1.93
CA LYS A 375 10.45 -37.10 -2.37
C LYS A 375 9.83 -36.10 -1.40
N LEU A 376 10.41 -35.90 -0.23
CA LEU A 376 9.89 -35.01 0.82
C LEU A 376 10.67 -33.71 0.93
N GLU A 377 11.61 -33.48 0.02
CA GLU A 377 12.41 -32.27 0.00
C GLU A 377 11.57 -31.05 -0.40
N ILE A 378 11.63 -30.00 0.42
CA ILE A 378 10.91 -28.75 0.15
C ILE A 378 11.80 -27.87 -0.72
N VAL A 379 11.28 -27.45 -1.87
CA VAL A 379 12.00 -26.65 -2.88
C VAL A 379 12.37 -25.26 -2.35
N ASN A 380 11.61 -24.73 -1.41
CA ASN A 380 11.84 -23.42 -0.80
C ASN A 380 11.72 -23.51 0.74
N PRO A 381 12.71 -24.10 1.44
CA PRO A 381 12.70 -24.19 2.90
C PRO A 381 12.81 -22.80 3.54
N ILE A 382 12.24 -22.68 4.73
CA ILE A 382 12.31 -21.45 5.55
C ILE A 382 13.73 -21.29 6.11
#